data_69f767e99bf58fa08f860935ce59ff4a
#
_entry.id   69f767e99bf58fa08f860935ce59ff4a
#
_cell.length_a   1.000
_cell.length_b   1.000
_cell.length_c   1.000
_cell.angle_alpha   90.00
_cell.angle_beta   90.00
_cell.angle_gamma   90.00
#
_symmetry.space_group_name_H-M   'P 1'
#
loop_
_entity.id
_entity.type
_entity.pdbx_description
1 polymer ?
#
loop_
_entity_poly.entity_id
_entity_poly.type
_entity_poly.pdbx_seq_one_letter_code
_entity_poly.pdbx_strand_id
1 'polypeptide(L)'
;MNKNVLYRSIPKVDILLADEGIKVLIEAYSRESVMEAIHSEMEKLRAYIGTCDDEEKAKHQIALLNENIAKAVAAMHTPNMKKVINGTGTILHTNLGRAPISYEHMMKAAEIVSGYSNLEYNLEAGRRGERYSHFEKLLCKLTGAEAAMAVNNNASSVLLILSSLAKGGEVIVSRGELIEIGGKFRIPDVMEQSGASLVEVGTTNKTHYEDYEEAITEETKALLKVHTSNYRIVGFTESVGIDELVPIAKEHEIPVVEDLGSGVLIDLEKYGLTHEPTVQESIAHGADVVCFSGDKLLGGPQAGIIIGKKKYIDMMKKNQLTRALRIDKFTAAALEMVLMEYLSEETAGQNIPGLRMIATPLEEIEKEARSFVRILRHTGMDAKIQMVSCESQIGGGSLPLERMESRAVAIQPNGMSVAEMEEKMRHLEIPIIPRTINDSICLDVRTIERKDYKMIAAELAELLGKKEER
;
A
#
# COMPACT_ATOMS: atom_id res chain seq x y z
N MET A 1 -28.50 -25.35 37.45
CA MET A 1 -28.38 -25.79 36.06
C MET A 1 -27.86 -27.23 35.98
N ASN A 2 -28.54 -28.11 35.26
CA ASN A 2 -28.07 -29.48 35.06
C ASN A 2 -27.26 -29.59 33.74
N LYS A 3 -25.97 -29.40 33.83
CA LYS A 3 -25.07 -29.41 32.66
C LYS A 3 -25.17 -30.72 31.84
N ASN A 4 -25.44 -31.86 32.48
CA ASN A 4 -25.59 -33.13 31.78
C ASN A 4 -26.84 -33.18 30.88
N VAL A 5 -27.89 -32.49 31.20
CA VAL A 5 -29.09 -32.36 30.35
C VAL A 5 -28.77 -31.52 29.13
N LEU A 6 -28.05 -30.41 29.31
CA LEU A 6 -27.64 -29.54 28.20
C LEU A 6 -26.66 -30.24 27.23
N TYR A 7 -25.68 -31.00 27.74
CA TYR A 7 -24.82 -31.79 26.88
C TYR A 7 -25.58 -32.84 26.05
N ARG A 8 -26.64 -33.44 26.61
CA ARG A 8 -27.50 -34.39 25.88
C ARG A 8 -28.39 -33.72 24.83
N SER A 9 -28.71 -32.44 24.97
CA SER A 9 -29.53 -31.68 24.03
C SER A 9 -28.72 -31.17 22.81
N ILE A 10 -27.38 -31.28 22.83
CA ILE A 10 -26.59 -30.99 21.65
C ILE A 10 -26.92 -32.01 20.56
N PRO A 11 -27.33 -31.60 19.35
CA PRO A 11 -27.59 -32.51 18.24
C PRO A 11 -26.39 -33.41 17.91
N LYS A 12 -26.64 -34.68 17.61
CA LYS A 12 -25.60 -35.59 17.10
C LYS A 12 -25.19 -35.16 15.68
N VAL A 13 -23.98 -35.49 15.27
CA VAL A 13 -23.45 -35.18 13.94
C VAL A 13 -24.37 -35.69 12.82
N ASP A 14 -24.92 -36.93 12.96
CA ASP A 14 -25.80 -37.52 11.97
C ASP A 14 -27.12 -36.72 11.81
N ILE A 15 -27.63 -36.14 12.91
CA ILE A 15 -28.83 -35.29 12.88
C ILE A 15 -28.51 -33.94 12.16
N LEU A 16 -27.34 -33.37 12.47
CA LEU A 16 -26.90 -32.14 11.79
C LEU A 16 -26.70 -32.37 10.30
N LEU A 17 -26.10 -33.48 9.89
CA LEU A 17 -25.92 -33.84 8.48
C LEU A 17 -27.25 -34.13 7.75
N ALA A 18 -28.31 -34.47 8.49
CA ALA A 18 -29.66 -34.68 7.91
C ALA A 18 -30.45 -33.37 7.74
N ASP A 19 -30.01 -32.29 8.38
CA ASP A 19 -30.64 -30.97 8.28
C ASP A 19 -30.52 -30.40 6.87
N GLU A 20 -31.62 -29.84 6.34
CA GLU A 20 -31.68 -29.32 4.98
C GLU A 20 -30.72 -28.12 4.78
N GLY A 21 -30.58 -27.24 5.76
CA GLY A 21 -29.63 -26.13 5.70
C GLY A 21 -28.17 -26.60 5.62
N ILE A 22 -27.85 -27.64 6.38
CA ILE A 22 -26.49 -28.26 6.34
C ILE A 22 -26.24 -28.99 5.03
N LYS A 23 -27.24 -29.62 4.43
CA LYS A 23 -27.09 -30.23 3.09
C LYS A 23 -26.79 -29.19 2.02
N VAL A 24 -27.48 -28.05 2.05
CA VAL A 24 -27.20 -26.93 1.15
C VAL A 24 -25.76 -26.44 1.30
N LEU A 25 -25.22 -26.37 2.53
CA LEU A 25 -23.81 -26.00 2.74
C LEU A 25 -22.85 -27.06 2.15
N ILE A 26 -23.18 -28.35 2.27
CA ILE A 26 -22.36 -29.44 1.68
C ILE A 26 -22.32 -29.32 0.15
N GLU A 27 -23.44 -29.00 -0.49
CA GLU A 27 -23.53 -28.80 -1.94
C GLU A 27 -22.76 -27.54 -2.38
N ALA A 28 -22.89 -26.44 -1.62
CA ALA A 28 -22.28 -25.16 -1.96
C ALA A 28 -20.75 -25.13 -1.73
N TYR A 29 -20.24 -25.84 -0.73
CA TYR A 29 -18.84 -25.80 -0.33
C TYR A 29 -18.15 -27.16 -0.47
N SER A 30 -18.16 -27.96 0.59
CA SER A 30 -17.73 -29.38 0.58
C SER A 30 -18.17 -30.07 1.86
N ARG A 31 -18.31 -31.40 1.79
CA ARG A 31 -18.59 -32.20 3.00
C ARG A 31 -17.48 -32.09 4.04
N GLU A 32 -16.22 -31.98 3.61
CA GLU A 32 -15.06 -31.89 4.50
C GLU A 32 -15.09 -30.61 5.31
N SER A 33 -15.28 -29.45 4.67
CA SER A 33 -15.37 -28.16 5.34
C SER A 33 -16.56 -28.08 6.31
N VAL A 34 -17.70 -28.64 5.92
CA VAL A 34 -18.89 -28.67 6.80
C VAL A 34 -18.64 -29.58 8.01
N MET A 35 -18.01 -30.74 7.84
CA MET A 35 -17.65 -31.63 8.94
C MET A 35 -16.66 -30.98 9.92
N GLU A 36 -15.65 -30.28 9.41
CA GLU A 36 -14.69 -29.52 10.21
C GLU A 36 -15.41 -28.43 11.04
N ALA A 37 -16.29 -27.67 10.41
CA ALA A 37 -17.09 -26.65 11.09
C ALA A 37 -18.01 -27.25 12.16
N ILE A 38 -18.69 -28.38 11.86
CA ILE A 38 -19.53 -29.10 12.84
C ILE A 38 -18.70 -29.48 14.08
N HIS A 39 -17.52 -30.09 13.88
CA HIS A 39 -16.68 -30.49 15.00
C HIS A 39 -16.20 -29.30 15.82
N SER A 40 -15.71 -28.25 15.16
CA SER A 40 -15.24 -27.03 15.80
C SER A 40 -16.34 -26.35 16.63
N GLU A 41 -17.51 -26.12 16.02
CA GLU A 41 -18.60 -25.43 16.70
C GLU A 41 -19.22 -26.26 17.83
N MET A 42 -19.27 -27.59 17.70
CA MET A 42 -19.66 -28.48 18.79
C MET A 42 -18.67 -28.45 19.95
N GLU A 43 -17.37 -28.37 19.70
CA GLU A 43 -16.36 -28.22 20.75
C GLU A 43 -16.48 -26.90 21.47
N LYS A 44 -16.62 -25.79 20.73
CA LYS A 44 -16.87 -24.44 21.29
C LYS A 44 -18.12 -24.43 22.16
N LEU A 45 -19.21 -25.02 21.68
CA LEU A 45 -20.47 -25.11 22.41
C LEU A 45 -20.32 -25.93 23.68
N ARG A 46 -19.63 -27.06 23.68
CA ARG A 46 -19.34 -27.86 24.87
C ARG A 46 -18.50 -27.09 25.89
N ALA A 47 -17.47 -26.39 25.43
CA ALA A 47 -16.65 -25.53 26.28
C ALA A 47 -17.51 -24.41 26.95
N TYR A 48 -18.38 -23.76 26.16
CA TYR A 48 -19.29 -22.73 26.66
C TYR A 48 -20.24 -23.28 27.74
N ILE A 49 -20.88 -24.42 27.51
CA ILE A 49 -21.77 -25.06 28.51
C ILE A 49 -20.99 -25.41 29.77
N GLY A 50 -19.71 -25.81 29.64
CA GLY A 50 -18.83 -26.12 30.75
C GLY A 50 -18.61 -24.95 31.72
N THR A 51 -18.54 -23.74 31.18
CA THR A 51 -18.26 -22.49 31.93
C THR A 51 -19.50 -21.64 32.21
N CYS A 52 -20.60 -21.84 31.48
CA CYS A 52 -21.84 -21.07 31.64
C CYS A 52 -22.59 -21.49 32.87
N ASP A 53 -23.15 -20.54 33.64
CA ASP A 53 -23.99 -20.77 34.83
C ASP A 53 -25.48 -20.42 34.56
N ASP A 54 -25.81 -19.96 33.37
CA ASP A 54 -27.16 -19.56 32.94
C ASP A 54 -27.73 -20.58 31.95
N GLU A 55 -28.81 -21.26 32.33
CA GLU A 55 -29.42 -22.32 31.54
C GLU A 55 -30.08 -21.81 30.26
N GLU A 56 -30.73 -20.64 30.31
CA GLU A 56 -31.39 -20.05 29.15
C GLU A 56 -30.38 -19.57 28.08
N LYS A 57 -29.27 -19.00 28.53
CA LYS A 57 -28.18 -18.64 27.62
C LYS A 57 -27.57 -19.86 26.95
N ALA A 58 -27.38 -20.95 27.70
CA ALA A 58 -26.87 -22.19 27.16
C ALA A 58 -27.82 -22.82 26.11
N LYS A 59 -29.13 -22.83 26.38
CA LYS A 59 -30.16 -23.29 25.45
C LYS A 59 -30.18 -22.43 24.16
N HIS A 60 -30.04 -21.11 24.32
CA HIS A 60 -29.97 -20.19 23.19
C HIS A 60 -28.76 -20.49 22.27
N GLN A 61 -27.57 -20.73 22.87
CA GLN A 61 -26.39 -21.11 22.08
C GLN A 61 -26.55 -22.46 21.38
N ILE A 62 -27.25 -23.43 21.98
CA ILE A 62 -27.57 -24.70 21.30
C ILE A 62 -28.49 -24.44 20.09
N ALA A 63 -29.47 -23.56 20.21
CA ALA A 63 -30.36 -23.21 19.10
C ALA A 63 -29.65 -22.51 17.93
N LEU A 64 -28.57 -21.76 18.22
CA LEU A 64 -27.74 -21.08 17.20
C LEU A 64 -26.71 -21.99 16.53
N LEU A 65 -26.62 -23.29 16.87
CA LEU A 65 -25.54 -24.16 16.39
C LEU A 65 -25.50 -24.25 14.87
N ASN A 66 -26.63 -24.44 14.18
CA ASN A 66 -26.66 -24.52 12.71
C ASN A 66 -26.22 -23.19 12.06
N GLU A 67 -26.63 -22.08 12.61
CA GLU A 67 -26.21 -20.74 12.15
C GLU A 67 -24.70 -20.53 12.34
N ASN A 68 -24.17 -20.93 13.49
CA ASN A 68 -22.74 -20.85 13.77
C ASN A 68 -21.91 -21.76 12.85
N ILE A 69 -22.41 -22.97 12.54
CA ILE A 69 -21.79 -23.87 11.56
C ILE A 69 -21.78 -23.19 10.17
N ALA A 70 -22.90 -22.60 9.75
CA ALA A 70 -22.97 -21.90 8.47
C ALA A 70 -21.96 -20.74 8.39
N LYS A 71 -21.88 -19.93 9.44
CA LYS A 71 -20.89 -18.85 9.55
C LYS A 71 -19.44 -19.37 9.52
N ALA A 72 -19.17 -20.47 10.22
CA ALA A 72 -17.84 -21.08 10.25
C ALA A 72 -17.42 -21.61 8.87
N VAL A 73 -18.33 -22.30 8.16
CA VAL A 73 -18.08 -22.76 6.78
C VAL A 73 -17.84 -21.57 5.85
N ALA A 74 -18.69 -20.57 5.89
CA ALA A 74 -18.53 -19.37 5.06
C ALA A 74 -17.19 -18.66 5.35
N ALA A 75 -16.80 -18.59 6.61
CA ALA A 75 -15.51 -17.98 7.01
C ALA A 75 -14.30 -18.76 6.46
N MET A 76 -14.35 -20.10 6.42
CA MET A 76 -13.29 -20.93 5.82
C MET A 76 -13.08 -20.66 4.33
N HIS A 77 -14.13 -20.28 3.63
CA HIS A 77 -14.14 -20.02 2.18
C HIS A 77 -14.11 -18.53 1.82
N THR A 78 -14.00 -17.66 2.83
CA THR A 78 -13.87 -16.21 2.62
C THR A 78 -12.40 -15.81 2.68
N PRO A 79 -11.85 -15.10 1.69
CA PRO A 79 -10.49 -14.60 1.73
C PRO A 79 -10.24 -13.73 2.97
N ASN A 80 -9.08 -13.93 3.64
CA ASN A 80 -8.69 -13.09 4.78
C ASN A 80 -8.37 -11.65 4.37
N MET A 81 -7.79 -11.47 3.15
CA MET A 81 -7.55 -10.13 2.61
C MET A 81 -8.88 -9.55 2.11
N LYS A 82 -9.23 -8.36 2.61
CA LYS A 82 -10.48 -7.69 2.30
C LYS A 82 -10.24 -6.28 1.76
N LYS A 83 -11.15 -5.81 0.91
CA LYS A 83 -11.26 -4.38 0.65
C LYS A 83 -11.63 -3.67 1.95
N VAL A 84 -11.02 -2.52 2.20
CA VAL A 84 -11.37 -1.64 3.33
C VAL A 84 -11.65 -0.24 2.82
N ILE A 85 -12.44 0.52 3.57
CA ILE A 85 -12.64 1.95 3.32
C ILE A 85 -11.63 2.72 4.15
N ASN A 86 -10.81 3.52 3.47
CA ASN A 86 -9.84 4.39 4.11
C ASN A 86 -10.48 5.75 4.43
N GLY A 87 -10.95 5.93 5.66
CA GLY A 87 -11.48 7.19 6.18
C GLY A 87 -10.44 8.04 6.90
N THR A 88 -9.16 7.63 6.91
CA THR A 88 -8.11 8.31 7.70
C THR A 88 -7.61 9.62 7.09
N GLY A 89 -7.79 9.84 5.79
CA GLY A 89 -7.21 10.97 5.08
C GLY A 89 -5.71 10.82 4.78
N THR A 90 -5.11 9.65 5.02
CA THR A 90 -3.74 9.34 4.61
C THR A 90 -3.78 8.61 3.27
N ILE A 91 -3.32 9.24 2.19
CA ILE A 91 -3.46 8.73 0.81
C ILE A 91 -2.66 7.44 0.62
N LEU A 92 -1.35 7.47 0.91
CA LEU A 92 -0.45 6.34 0.81
C LEU A 92 -0.33 5.62 2.17
N HIS A 93 -1.46 5.17 2.71
CA HIS A 93 -1.49 4.55 4.05
C HIS A 93 -0.78 3.19 4.03
N THR A 94 0.36 3.08 4.71
CA THR A 94 1.26 1.91 4.69
C THR A 94 0.53 0.62 5.04
N ASN A 95 -0.29 0.62 6.10
CA ASN A 95 -0.98 -0.57 6.57
C ASN A 95 -2.25 -0.91 5.76
N LEU A 96 -2.68 -0.02 4.85
CA LEU A 96 -3.87 -0.21 4.00
C LEU A 96 -3.50 -0.45 2.53
N GLY A 97 -2.24 -0.87 2.26
CA GLY A 97 -1.80 -1.27 0.93
C GLY A 97 -1.19 -0.14 0.09
N ARG A 98 -0.93 1.05 0.68
CA ARG A 98 -0.35 2.22 -0.01
C ARG A 98 -1.19 2.72 -1.18
N ALA A 99 -0.59 2.87 -2.38
CA ALA A 99 -1.28 3.41 -3.55
C ALA A 99 -2.41 2.48 -4.05
N PRO A 100 -3.66 2.94 -4.08
CA PRO A 100 -4.72 2.20 -4.76
C PRO A 100 -4.55 2.31 -6.27
N ILE A 101 -4.82 1.22 -6.98
CA ILE A 101 -4.87 1.17 -8.46
C ILE A 101 -6.33 1.27 -8.90
N SER A 102 -6.61 1.94 -10.02
CA SER A 102 -8.00 2.07 -10.50
C SER A 102 -8.60 0.70 -10.83
N TYR A 103 -9.91 0.54 -10.59
CA TYR A 103 -10.62 -0.70 -10.91
C TYR A 103 -10.49 -1.07 -12.39
N GLU A 104 -10.54 -0.08 -13.28
CA GLU A 104 -10.42 -0.30 -14.72
C GLU A 104 -9.06 -0.85 -15.12
N HIS A 105 -7.97 -0.31 -14.55
CA HIS A 105 -6.61 -0.83 -14.79
C HIS A 105 -6.47 -2.26 -14.28
N MET A 106 -7.02 -2.54 -13.09
CA MET A 106 -6.97 -3.87 -12.52
C MET A 106 -7.76 -4.89 -13.35
N MET A 107 -8.92 -4.51 -13.90
CA MET A 107 -9.71 -5.39 -14.78
C MET A 107 -8.98 -5.68 -16.09
N LYS A 108 -8.35 -4.67 -16.72
CA LYS A 108 -7.51 -4.88 -17.91
C LYS A 108 -6.32 -5.79 -17.62
N ALA A 109 -5.62 -5.56 -16.50
CA ALA A 109 -4.53 -6.44 -16.07
C ALA A 109 -5.02 -7.86 -15.80
N ALA A 110 -6.17 -8.03 -15.13
CA ALA A 110 -6.78 -9.33 -14.86
C ALA A 110 -7.12 -10.10 -16.15
N GLU A 111 -7.63 -9.43 -17.19
CA GLU A 111 -7.90 -10.04 -18.50
C GLU A 111 -6.61 -10.62 -19.11
N ILE A 112 -5.49 -9.89 -19.04
CA ILE A 112 -4.19 -10.34 -19.56
C ILE A 112 -3.67 -11.55 -18.76
N VAL A 113 -3.78 -11.50 -17.43
CA VAL A 113 -3.11 -12.49 -16.55
C VAL A 113 -3.96 -13.73 -16.28
N SER A 114 -5.26 -13.71 -16.54
CA SER A 114 -6.17 -14.85 -16.37
C SER A 114 -5.93 -15.96 -17.40
N GLY A 115 -5.27 -15.63 -18.52
CA GLY A 115 -4.89 -16.58 -19.56
C GLY A 115 -3.38 -16.68 -19.78
N TYR A 116 -3.02 -17.26 -20.92
CA TYR A 116 -1.64 -17.18 -21.44
C TYR A 116 -1.38 -15.76 -21.93
N SER A 117 -0.13 -15.28 -21.73
CA SER A 117 0.30 -13.96 -22.17
C SER A 117 1.69 -14.02 -22.77
N ASN A 118 2.05 -12.99 -23.51
CA ASN A 118 3.37 -12.83 -24.11
C ASN A 118 4.46 -12.32 -23.14
N LEU A 119 4.30 -12.56 -21.83
CA LEU A 119 5.17 -12.04 -20.77
C LEU A 119 6.68 -12.17 -21.07
N GLU A 120 7.10 -13.33 -21.58
CA GLU A 120 8.49 -13.58 -22.03
C GLU A 120 8.51 -14.13 -23.47
N TYR A 121 7.60 -13.66 -24.33
CA TYR A 121 7.52 -14.05 -25.72
C TYR A 121 7.44 -12.82 -26.63
N ASN A 122 8.40 -12.70 -27.54
CA ASN A 122 8.38 -11.63 -28.54
C ASN A 122 7.50 -12.08 -29.72
N LEU A 123 6.32 -11.46 -29.87
CA LEU A 123 5.33 -11.81 -30.89
C LEU A 123 5.83 -11.54 -32.33
N GLU A 124 6.61 -10.48 -32.52
CA GLU A 124 7.15 -10.13 -33.85
C GLU A 124 8.25 -11.12 -34.28
N ALA A 125 9.16 -11.44 -33.36
CA ALA A 125 10.29 -12.32 -33.64
C ALA A 125 9.96 -13.82 -33.51
N GLY A 126 8.79 -14.20 -32.99
CA GLY A 126 8.38 -15.58 -32.79
C GLY A 126 9.28 -16.39 -31.86
N ARG A 127 9.96 -15.73 -30.88
CA ARG A 127 10.92 -16.34 -29.97
C ARG A 127 10.85 -15.75 -28.57
N ARG A 128 11.62 -16.33 -27.66
CA ARG A 128 11.71 -15.83 -26.27
C ARG A 128 12.10 -14.35 -26.24
N GLY A 129 11.35 -13.56 -25.48
CA GLY A 129 11.58 -12.16 -25.19
C GLY A 129 11.96 -11.93 -23.72
N GLU A 130 12.09 -10.67 -23.37
CA GLU A 130 12.36 -10.20 -22.01
C GLU A 130 11.09 -9.62 -21.39
N ARG A 131 10.85 -9.90 -20.11
CA ARG A 131 9.71 -9.39 -19.34
C ARG A 131 9.66 -7.86 -19.28
N TYR A 132 10.81 -7.21 -19.24
CA TYR A 132 10.92 -5.76 -19.15
C TYR A 132 10.49 -5.03 -20.42
N SER A 133 10.51 -5.71 -21.57
CA SER A 133 10.18 -5.10 -22.86
C SER A 133 8.76 -4.50 -22.91
N HIS A 134 7.85 -4.92 -22.03
CA HIS A 134 6.47 -4.42 -21.97
C HIS A 134 6.39 -2.99 -21.45
N PHE A 135 7.25 -2.60 -20.53
CA PHE A 135 7.22 -1.28 -19.91
C PHE A 135 8.53 -0.47 -20.03
N GLU A 136 9.65 -1.08 -20.41
CA GLU A 136 10.95 -0.39 -20.55
C GLU A 136 10.87 0.82 -21.48
N LYS A 137 10.27 0.66 -22.66
CA LYS A 137 10.12 1.77 -23.62
C LYS A 137 9.27 2.92 -23.08
N LEU A 138 8.22 2.61 -22.30
CA LEU A 138 7.38 3.62 -21.65
C LEU A 138 8.19 4.37 -20.59
N LEU A 139 8.89 3.66 -19.71
CA LEU A 139 9.74 4.26 -18.68
C LEU A 139 10.81 5.16 -19.31
N CYS A 140 11.52 4.69 -20.32
CA CYS A 140 12.53 5.50 -21.02
C CYS A 140 11.92 6.76 -21.64
N LYS A 141 10.73 6.64 -22.27
CA LYS A 141 10.02 7.79 -22.84
C LYS A 141 9.60 8.81 -21.79
N LEU A 142 9.09 8.34 -20.64
CA LEU A 142 8.57 9.19 -19.57
C LEU A 142 9.68 9.88 -18.77
N THR A 143 10.85 9.24 -18.65
CA THR A 143 11.91 9.69 -17.74
C THR A 143 13.15 10.24 -18.46
N GLY A 144 13.33 9.95 -19.74
CA GLY A 144 14.54 10.28 -20.48
C GLY A 144 15.71 9.30 -20.27
N ALA A 145 15.51 8.22 -19.52
CA ALA A 145 16.53 7.20 -19.30
C ALA A 145 16.83 6.37 -20.56
N GLU A 146 18.03 5.81 -20.66
CA GLU A 146 18.45 4.96 -21.80
C GLU A 146 17.87 3.54 -21.73
N ALA A 147 17.68 3.00 -20.51
CA ALA A 147 17.14 1.68 -20.25
C ALA A 147 16.44 1.62 -18.91
N ALA A 148 15.58 0.60 -18.72
CA ALA A 148 14.85 0.38 -17.50
C ALA A 148 14.64 -1.10 -17.20
N MET A 149 14.41 -1.43 -15.93
CA MET A 149 13.96 -2.72 -15.47
C MET A 149 13.14 -2.57 -14.19
N ALA A 150 12.48 -3.63 -13.76
CA ALA A 150 11.74 -3.66 -12.50
C ALA A 150 11.97 -4.95 -11.73
N VAL A 151 12.00 -4.81 -10.40
CA VAL A 151 12.12 -5.90 -9.42
C VAL A 151 10.99 -5.81 -8.39
N ASN A 152 10.89 -6.74 -7.44
CA ASN A 152 9.75 -6.89 -6.53
C ASN A 152 9.42 -5.65 -5.68
N ASN A 153 10.43 -4.87 -5.29
CA ASN A 153 10.28 -3.65 -4.49
C ASN A 153 11.57 -2.83 -4.54
N ASN A 154 11.54 -1.60 -4.00
CA ASN A 154 12.68 -0.71 -4.06
C ASN A 154 13.88 -1.17 -3.20
N ALA A 155 13.65 -1.88 -2.10
CA ALA A 155 14.72 -2.50 -1.32
C ALA A 155 15.52 -3.53 -2.17
N SER A 156 14.81 -4.30 -2.98
CA SER A 156 15.41 -5.21 -3.97
C SER A 156 16.16 -4.47 -5.06
N SER A 157 15.71 -3.26 -5.44
CA SER A 157 16.43 -2.40 -6.40
C SER A 157 17.79 -1.99 -5.84
N VAL A 158 17.84 -1.46 -4.64
CA VAL A 158 19.08 -1.04 -3.98
C VAL A 158 20.05 -2.22 -3.85
N LEU A 159 19.55 -3.37 -3.35
CA LEU A 159 20.36 -4.59 -3.23
C LEU A 159 20.94 -5.04 -4.59
N LEU A 160 20.11 -5.05 -5.64
CA LEU A 160 20.54 -5.46 -6.99
C LEU A 160 21.55 -4.49 -7.59
N ILE A 161 21.33 -3.19 -7.46
CA ILE A 161 22.24 -2.14 -7.93
C ILE A 161 23.61 -2.32 -7.27
N LEU A 162 23.64 -2.32 -5.94
CA LEU A 162 24.89 -2.40 -5.18
C LEU A 162 25.63 -3.73 -5.44
N SER A 163 24.92 -4.86 -5.46
CA SER A 163 25.54 -6.15 -5.76
C SER A 163 26.04 -6.29 -7.21
N SER A 164 25.53 -5.47 -8.13
CA SER A 164 25.94 -5.49 -9.55
C SER A 164 27.08 -4.52 -9.83
N LEU A 165 27.10 -3.38 -9.16
CA LEU A 165 28.02 -2.28 -9.48
C LEU A 165 29.17 -2.14 -8.49
N ALA A 166 28.95 -2.52 -7.20
CA ALA A 166 29.88 -2.20 -6.12
C ALA A 166 30.35 -3.40 -5.29
N LYS A 167 30.01 -4.63 -5.68
CA LYS A 167 30.40 -5.82 -4.92
C LYS A 167 31.93 -5.91 -4.76
N GLY A 168 32.38 -6.00 -3.50
CA GLY A 168 33.81 -6.08 -3.14
C GLY A 168 34.55 -4.74 -3.17
N GLY A 169 33.83 -3.62 -3.34
CA GLY A 169 34.38 -2.27 -3.29
C GLY A 169 33.58 -1.35 -2.38
N GLU A 170 33.93 -0.09 -2.38
CA GLU A 170 33.39 0.94 -1.52
C GLU A 170 32.26 1.73 -2.20
N VAL A 171 31.26 2.13 -1.39
CA VAL A 171 30.20 3.05 -1.81
C VAL A 171 30.11 4.20 -0.81
N ILE A 172 30.24 5.41 -1.31
CA ILE A 172 30.23 6.62 -0.50
C ILE A 172 28.78 7.13 -0.37
N VAL A 173 28.36 7.40 0.85
CA VAL A 173 27.02 7.88 1.20
C VAL A 173 27.11 8.96 2.25
N SER A 174 26.29 10.01 2.16
CA SER A 174 26.16 10.99 3.24
C SER A 174 25.63 10.35 4.51
N ARG A 175 26.22 10.65 5.66
CA ARG A 175 25.76 10.19 6.97
C ARG A 175 24.33 10.64 7.28
N GLY A 176 23.93 11.83 6.78
CA GLY A 176 22.57 12.33 6.86
C GLY A 176 21.54 11.56 6.01
N GLU A 177 21.97 10.64 5.15
CA GLU A 177 21.14 9.86 4.24
C GLU A 177 21.08 8.36 4.59
N LEU A 178 21.67 7.97 5.71
CA LEU A 178 21.60 6.58 6.21
C LEU A 178 20.25 6.32 6.87
N ILE A 179 19.24 6.12 6.04
CA ILE A 179 17.84 6.00 6.46
C ILE A 179 17.50 4.60 6.95
N GLU A 180 16.50 4.53 7.85
CA GLU A 180 15.72 3.32 8.13
C GLU A 180 14.30 3.52 7.60
N ILE A 181 13.83 2.56 6.78
CA ILE A 181 12.47 2.50 6.27
C ILE A 181 11.72 1.37 6.94
N GLY A 182 10.38 1.37 6.89
CA GLY A 182 9.52 0.40 7.56
C GLY A 182 9.99 -1.06 7.44
N GLY A 183 9.91 -1.81 8.54
CA GLY A 183 10.36 -3.19 8.63
C GLY A 183 11.87 -3.36 8.91
N LYS A 184 12.52 -2.33 9.43
CA LYS A 184 13.96 -2.32 9.75
C LYS A 184 14.89 -2.42 8.52
N PHE A 185 14.42 -1.95 7.36
CA PHE A 185 15.30 -1.80 6.20
C PHE A 185 16.24 -0.60 6.44
N ARG A 186 17.54 -0.86 6.52
CA ARG A 186 18.59 0.13 6.75
C ARG A 186 19.58 0.12 5.60
N ILE A 187 19.98 1.28 5.12
CA ILE A 187 20.97 1.41 4.05
C ILE A 187 22.29 0.69 4.40
N PRO A 188 22.86 0.82 5.62
CA PRO A 188 24.08 0.09 5.98
C PRO A 188 23.91 -1.43 5.90
N ASP A 189 22.79 -1.97 6.39
CA ASP A 189 22.56 -3.42 6.41
C ASP A 189 22.43 -4.00 4.98
N VAL A 190 21.76 -3.25 4.09
CA VAL A 190 21.61 -3.64 2.68
C VAL A 190 22.94 -3.57 1.94
N MET A 191 23.75 -2.57 2.26
CA MET A 191 25.08 -2.43 1.67
C MET A 191 25.97 -3.62 2.04
N GLU A 192 26.01 -4.01 3.31
CA GLU A 192 26.73 -5.20 3.75
C GLU A 192 26.22 -6.47 3.03
N GLN A 193 24.89 -6.65 2.95
CA GLN A 193 24.30 -7.80 2.25
C GLN A 193 24.60 -7.83 0.74
N SER A 194 24.79 -6.68 0.12
CA SER A 194 25.16 -6.58 -1.29
C SER A 194 26.60 -7.01 -1.55
N GLY A 195 27.42 -7.06 -0.51
CA GLY A 195 28.87 -7.29 -0.57
C GLY A 195 29.66 -6.04 -0.88
N ALA A 196 29.08 -4.84 -0.77
CA ALA A 196 29.77 -3.56 -0.84
C ALA A 196 30.13 -3.07 0.58
N SER A 197 31.16 -2.23 0.67
CA SER A 197 31.61 -1.58 1.88
C SER A 197 31.06 -0.16 1.95
N LEU A 198 30.46 0.22 3.08
CA LEU A 198 29.95 1.56 3.30
C LEU A 198 31.08 2.52 3.68
N VAL A 199 31.16 3.65 3.00
CA VAL A 199 31.99 4.81 3.38
C VAL A 199 31.07 5.99 3.70
N GLU A 200 30.99 6.37 4.96
CA GLU A 200 30.14 7.45 5.42
C GLU A 200 30.88 8.79 5.37
N VAL A 201 30.26 9.81 4.75
CA VAL A 201 30.82 11.16 4.66
C VAL A 201 29.96 12.22 5.33
N GLY A 202 30.55 13.34 5.71
CA GLY A 202 29.89 14.44 6.37
C GLY A 202 29.39 14.12 7.78
N THR A 203 28.36 14.81 8.20
CA THR A 203 27.70 14.66 9.51
C THR A 203 26.20 14.40 9.35
N THR A 204 25.47 14.25 10.45
CA THR A 204 24.02 14.00 10.42
C THR A 204 23.24 15.09 9.68
N ASN A 205 23.65 16.35 9.81
CA ASN A 205 22.90 17.50 9.28
C ASN A 205 23.64 18.27 8.19
N LYS A 206 24.92 18.00 7.98
CA LYS A 206 25.70 18.68 6.94
C LYS A 206 26.66 17.73 6.25
N THR A 207 26.62 17.77 4.92
CA THR A 207 27.60 17.11 4.05
C THR A 207 27.93 18.08 2.93
N HIS A 208 29.22 18.30 2.73
CA HIS A 208 29.76 19.21 1.73
C HIS A 208 30.34 18.45 0.55
N TYR A 209 30.57 19.14 -0.56
CA TYR A 209 31.17 18.59 -1.76
C TYR A 209 32.54 17.95 -1.47
N GLU A 210 33.37 18.61 -0.69
CA GLU A 210 34.73 18.20 -0.33
C GLU A 210 34.72 16.88 0.47
N ASP A 211 33.68 16.63 1.28
CA ASP A 211 33.55 15.38 2.02
C ASP A 211 33.50 14.16 1.09
N TYR A 212 32.85 14.30 -0.07
CA TYR A 212 32.80 13.22 -1.09
C TYR A 212 34.14 13.11 -1.83
N GLU A 213 34.72 14.24 -2.26
CA GLU A 213 35.96 14.28 -3.03
C GLU A 213 37.12 13.66 -2.25
N GLU A 214 37.29 14.02 -0.97
CA GLU A 214 38.35 13.50 -0.08
C GLU A 214 38.19 12.02 0.26
N ALA A 215 36.96 11.47 0.21
CA ALA A 215 36.69 10.07 0.55
C ALA A 215 36.90 9.09 -0.62
N ILE A 216 37.06 9.56 -1.85
CA ILE A 216 37.23 8.68 -3.02
C ILE A 216 38.61 8.01 -2.99
N THR A 217 38.61 6.69 -3.15
CA THR A 217 39.81 5.84 -3.26
C THR A 217 39.75 4.97 -4.53
N GLU A 218 40.80 4.21 -4.78
CA GLU A 218 40.83 3.22 -5.89
C GLU A 218 39.78 2.09 -5.70
N GLU A 219 39.32 1.87 -4.46
CA GLU A 219 38.31 0.88 -4.10
C GLU A 219 36.88 1.41 -4.28
N THR A 220 36.71 2.73 -4.47
CA THR A 220 35.37 3.35 -4.63
C THR A 220 34.75 2.92 -5.94
N LYS A 221 33.51 2.39 -5.88
CA LYS A 221 32.77 1.86 -7.04
C LYS A 221 31.52 2.67 -7.38
N ALA A 222 30.97 3.45 -6.44
CA ALA A 222 29.81 4.30 -6.68
C ALA A 222 29.69 5.40 -5.63
N LEU A 223 29.05 6.52 -6.01
CA LEU A 223 28.45 7.47 -5.09
C LEU A 223 26.96 7.16 -4.98
N LEU A 224 26.44 7.01 -3.77
CA LEU A 224 25.03 6.74 -3.54
C LEU A 224 24.37 7.95 -2.86
N LYS A 225 23.40 8.52 -3.53
CA LYS A 225 22.47 9.52 -3.02
C LYS A 225 21.19 8.84 -2.55
N VAL A 226 20.76 9.09 -1.32
CA VAL A 226 19.50 8.55 -0.81
C VAL A 226 18.58 9.70 -0.44
N HIS A 227 17.44 9.77 -1.12
CA HIS A 227 16.45 10.80 -0.84
C HIS A 227 15.74 10.51 0.49
N THR A 228 15.71 11.50 1.40
CA THR A 228 15.12 11.38 2.73
C THR A 228 13.60 11.53 2.69
N SER A 229 12.92 10.65 1.93
CA SER A 229 11.48 10.72 1.64
C SER A 229 10.58 10.49 2.87
N ASN A 230 11.09 9.88 3.95
CA ASN A 230 10.32 9.49 5.14
C ASN A 230 10.58 10.32 6.39
N TYR A 231 11.57 11.22 6.36
CA TYR A 231 11.87 12.16 7.44
C TYR A 231 12.48 13.44 6.87
N ARG A 232 12.58 14.49 7.70
CA ARG A 232 13.28 15.73 7.36
C ARG A 232 14.12 16.20 8.55
N ILE A 233 15.33 16.70 8.25
CA ILE A 233 16.14 17.44 9.20
C ILE A 233 15.89 18.93 8.94
N VAL A 234 15.49 19.67 9.98
CA VAL A 234 15.14 21.09 9.88
C VAL A 234 16.13 21.92 10.71
N GLY A 235 16.59 23.02 10.15
CA GLY A 235 17.53 23.94 10.81
C GLY A 235 18.79 24.18 9.98
N PHE A 236 19.95 24.13 10.60
CA PHE A 236 21.24 24.32 9.93
C PHE A 236 21.65 23.04 9.19
N THR A 237 21.13 22.85 7.99
CA THR A 237 21.35 21.64 7.15
C THR A 237 22.04 22.02 5.86
N GLU A 238 22.82 21.08 5.30
CA GLU A 238 23.44 21.17 3.99
C GLU A 238 23.57 19.75 3.41
N SER A 239 23.31 19.62 2.12
CA SER A 239 23.39 18.33 1.42
C SER A 239 23.88 18.56 0.00
N VAL A 240 24.61 17.62 -0.55
CA VAL A 240 25.15 17.66 -1.91
C VAL A 240 24.10 17.12 -2.90
N GLY A 241 23.79 17.88 -3.95
CA GLY A 241 22.87 17.50 -5.02
C GLY A 241 23.47 16.50 -6.00
N ILE A 242 22.61 15.89 -6.84
CA ILE A 242 23.09 15.00 -7.92
C ILE A 242 23.97 15.76 -8.91
N ASP A 243 23.60 16.97 -9.28
CA ASP A 243 24.32 17.86 -10.18
C ASP A 243 25.73 18.22 -9.66
N GLU A 244 25.93 18.23 -8.35
CA GLU A 244 27.24 18.42 -7.70
C GLU A 244 28.03 17.11 -7.62
N LEU A 245 27.38 15.96 -7.38
CA LEU A 245 28.04 14.64 -7.34
C LEU A 245 28.51 14.15 -8.70
N VAL A 246 27.77 14.47 -9.76
CA VAL A 246 28.08 14.00 -11.13
C VAL A 246 29.46 14.47 -11.65
N PRO A 247 29.90 15.72 -11.46
CA PRO A 247 31.26 16.14 -11.83
C PRO A 247 32.33 15.30 -11.15
N ILE A 248 32.27 15.12 -9.82
CA ILE A 248 33.21 14.29 -9.05
C ILE A 248 33.26 12.87 -9.60
N ALA A 249 32.10 12.24 -9.75
CA ALA A 249 31.99 10.86 -10.20
C ALA A 249 32.59 10.66 -11.62
N LYS A 250 32.45 11.66 -12.50
CA LYS A 250 33.02 11.63 -13.86
C LYS A 250 34.54 11.65 -13.86
N GLU A 251 35.18 12.43 -12.99
CA GLU A 251 36.63 12.49 -12.88
C GLU A 251 37.24 11.14 -12.50
N HIS A 252 36.49 10.36 -11.68
CA HIS A 252 36.91 9.06 -11.16
C HIS A 252 36.29 7.87 -11.93
N GLU A 253 35.53 8.13 -13.00
CA GLU A 253 34.86 7.11 -13.82
C GLU A 253 33.91 6.18 -13.05
N ILE A 254 33.35 6.64 -11.93
CA ILE A 254 32.41 5.91 -11.09
C ILE A 254 30.95 6.37 -11.32
N PRO A 255 29.93 5.51 -11.12
CA PRO A 255 28.54 5.92 -11.26
C PRO A 255 28.00 6.69 -10.06
N VAL A 256 27.07 7.62 -10.33
CA VAL A 256 26.16 8.19 -9.35
C VAL A 256 24.86 7.40 -9.37
N VAL A 257 24.52 6.83 -8.23
CA VAL A 257 23.28 6.08 -7.99
C VAL A 257 22.37 6.89 -7.10
N GLU A 258 21.09 7.01 -7.46
CA GLU A 258 20.10 7.65 -6.61
C GLU A 258 19.00 6.68 -6.18
N ASP A 259 18.80 6.54 -4.87
CA ASP A 259 17.58 5.96 -4.30
C ASP A 259 16.60 7.08 -4.00
N LEU A 260 15.75 7.38 -4.98
CA LEU A 260 14.73 8.44 -4.88
C LEU A 260 13.54 8.02 -4.02
N GLY A 261 13.20 6.75 -4.04
CA GLY A 261 12.17 6.16 -3.19
C GLY A 261 10.73 6.56 -3.51
N SER A 262 10.41 7.84 -3.69
CA SER A 262 9.03 8.36 -3.86
C SER A 262 8.40 8.01 -5.20
N GLY A 263 9.17 8.03 -6.29
CA GLY A 263 8.72 7.66 -7.63
C GLY A 263 7.74 8.66 -8.27
N VAL A 264 7.83 9.93 -7.93
CA VAL A 264 6.99 10.96 -8.54
C VAL A 264 7.43 11.25 -9.97
N LEU A 265 6.47 11.27 -10.90
CA LEU A 265 6.67 11.61 -12.32
C LEU A 265 6.00 12.93 -12.73
N ILE A 266 5.31 13.57 -11.81
CA ILE A 266 4.58 14.82 -12.04
C ILE A 266 4.99 15.80 -10.95
N ASP A 267 5.31 17.03 -11.34
CA ASP A 267 5.59 18.09 -10.38
C ASP A 267 4.35 18.38 -9.50
N LEU A 268 4.51 18.17 -8.19
CA LEU A 268 3.43 18.33 -7.21
C LEU A 268 3.28 19.79 -6.74
N GLU A 269 4.21 20.70 -7.05
CA GLU A 269 4.10 22.12 -6.70
C GLU A 269 2.86 22.78 -7.32
N LYS A 270 2.44 22.30 -8.49
CA LYS A 270 1.18 22.76 -9.15
C LYS A 270 -0.09 22.47 -8.34
N TYR A 271 -0.02 21.55 -7.39
CA TYR A 271 -1.11 21.25 -6.45
C TYR A 271 -0.90 21.93 -5.08
N GLY A 272 0.06 22.87 -4.99
CA GLY A 272 0.35 23.63 -3.77
C GLY A 272 1.17 22.86 -2.72
N LEU A 273 1.84 21.79 -3.10
CA LEU A 273 2.73 21.02 -2.22
C LEU A 273 4.18 21.52 -2.34
N THR A 274 5.02 21.17 -1.37
CA THR A 274 6.47 21.39 -1.49
C THR A 274 7.04 20.58 -2.64
N HIS A 275 8.13 21.08 -3.23
CA HIS A 275 8.86 20.37 -4.26
C HIS A 275 9.32 18.99 -3.77
N GLU A 276 8.96 17.98 -4.53
CA GLU A 276 9.47 16.61 -4.41
C GLU A 276 10.22 16.28 -5.71
N PRO A 277 11.50 15.92 -5.64
CA PRO A 277 12.30 15.66 -6.85
C PRO A 277 11.62 14.62 -7.73
N THR A 278 11.45 14.95 -9.01
CA THR A 278 10.89 14.01 -9.97
C THR A 278 11.98 13.06 -10.49
N VAL A 279 11.56 11.90 -10.96
CA VAL A 279 12.46 10.92 -11.58
C VAL A 279 13.17 11.51 -12.82
N GLN A 280 12.47 12.39 -13.56
CA GLN A 280 13.01 13.10 -14.72
C GLN A 280 14.14 14.07 -14.34
N GLU A 281 13.98 14.79 -13.22
CA GLU A 281 15.02 15.70 -12.72
C GLU A 281 16.30 14.94 -12.36
N SER A 282 16.18 13.81 -11.68
CA SER A 282 17.31 12.96 -11.33
C SER A 282 18.14 12.54 -12.58
N ILE A 283 17.45 12.11 -13.62
CA ILE A 283 18.09 11.77 -14.92
C ILE A 283 18.67 13.01 -15.60
N ALA A 284 17.97 14.13 -15.60
CA ALA A 284 18.41 15.39 -16.21
C ALA A 284 19.65 15.96 -15.50
N HIS A 285 19.75 15.82 -14.17
CA HIS A 285 20.93 16.21 -13.39
C HIS A 285 22.12 15.25 -13.59
N GLY A 286 21.90 14.14 -14.28
CA GLY A 286 22.97 13.25 -14.75
C GLY A 286 23.21 12.02 -13.90
N ALA A 287 22.29 11.64 -13.01
CA ALA A 287 22.34 10.37 -12.30
C ALA A 287 22.52 9.21 -13.29
N ASP A 288 23.44 8.29 -12.99
CA ASP A 288 23.72 7.13 -13.84
C ASP A 288 22.66 6.03 -13.68
N VAL A 289 22.16 5.87 -12.47
CA VAL A 289 21.11 4.91 -12.10
C VAL A 289 20.19 5.56 -11.07
N VAL A 290 18.90 5.49 -11.29
CA VAL A 290 17.87 5.94 -10.34
C VAL A 290 16.95 4.78 -10.02
N CYS A 291 16.59 4.59 -8.73
CA CYS A 291 15.60 3.62 -8.35
C CYS A 291 14.51 4.23 -7.47
N PHE A 292 13.29 3.66 -7.59
CA PHE A 292 12.12 4.16 -6.88
C PHE A 292 11.01 3.12 -6.74
N SER A 293 10.04 3.40 -5.86
CA SER A 293 8.91 2.50 -5.58
C SER A 293 7.75 2.73 -6.53
N GLY A 294 7.15 1.64 -7.04
CA GLY A 294 5.97 1.71 -7.88
C GLY A 294 4.67 2.00 -7.12
N ASP A 295 4.58 1.60 -5.85
CA ASP A 295 3.40 1.67 -4.99
C ASP A 295 3.32 2.91 -4.08
N LYS A 296 4.12 3.94 -4.41
CA LYS A 296 4.08 5.24 -3.75
C LYS A 296 3.44 6.30 -4.68
N LEU A 297 4.13 7.42 -4.93
CA LEU A 297 3.61 8.53 -5.74
C LEU A 297 3.41 8.17 -7.22
N LEU A 298 4.11 7.15 -7.73
CA LEU A 298 3.81 6.60 -9.05
C LEU A 298 2.36 6.08 -9.14
N GLY A 299 1.78 5.62 -8.04
CA GLY A 299 0.39 5.13 -8.01
C GLY A 299 0.19 3.76 -8.67
N GLY A 300 1.25 2.98 -8.81
CA GLY A 300 1.26 1.65 -9.41
C GLY A 300 1.28 0.49 -8.42
N PRO A 301 1.52 -0.73 -8.89
CA PRO A 301 1.71 -1.90 -8.03
C PRO A 301 3.05 -1.81 -7.28
N GLN A 302 3.20 -2.63 -6.23
CA GLN A 302 4.49 -2.79 -5.58
C GLN A 302 5.51 -3.28 -6.59
N ALA A 303 6.52 -2.46 -6.85
CA ALA A 303 7.67 -2.76 -7.66
C ALA A 303 8.84 -1.85 -7.24
N GLY A 304 10.05 -2.31 -7.45
CA GLY A 304 11.24 -1.47 -7.47
C GLY A 304 11.60 -1.20 -8.92
N ILE A 305 11.49 0.03 -9.35
CA ILE A 305 11.79 0.44 -10.73
C ILE A 305 13.21 0.97 -10.74
N ILE A 306 14.00 0.52 -11.70
CA ILE A 306 15.39 0.92 -11.89
C ILE A 306 15.52 1.45 -13.31
N ILE A 307 16.00 2.66 -13.45
CA ILE A 307 16.24 3.33 -14.75
C ILE A 307 17.63 3.93 -14.78
N GLY A 308 18.12 4.24 -15.95
CA GLY A 308 19.41 4.92 -16.09
C GLY A 308 20.15 4.57 -17.38
N LYS A 309 21.48 4.69 -17.32
CA LYS A 309 22.33 4.38 -18.45
C LYS A 309 22.31 2.90 -18.79
N LYS A 310 22.16 2.60 -20.07
CA LYS A 310 22.01 1.24 -20.58
C LYS A 310 23.11 0.29 -20.10
N LYS A 311 24.37 0.75 -20.04
CA LYS A 311 25.50 -0.07 -19.59
C LYS A 311 25.31 -0.65 -18.21
N TYR A 312 24.76 0.12 -17.26
CA TYR A 312 24.53 -0.33 -15.88
C TYR A 312 23.27 -1.21 -15.76
N ILE A 313 22.20 -0.85 -16.46
CA ILE A 313 20.99 -1.67 -16.51
C ILE A 313 21.28 -3.05 -17.10
N ASP A 314 22.08 -3.14 -18.17
CA ASP A 314 22.49 -4.41 -18.78
C ASP A 314 23.35 -5.28 -17.83
N MET A 315 24.17 -4.68 -16.96
CA MET A 315 24.91 -5.40 -15.91
C MET A 315 23.93 -6.02 -14.89
N MET A 316 22.96 -5.24 -14.42
CA MET A 316 21.94 -5.73 -13.49
C MET A 316 21.07 -6.82 -14.10
N LYS A 317 20.64 -6.70 -15.36
CA LYS A 317 19.88 -7.75 -16.07
C LYS A 317 20.65 -9.08 -16.15
N LYS A 318 21.98 -9.07 -16.14
CA LYS A 318 22.84 -10.27 -16.13
C LYS A 318 23.13 -10.83 -14.75
N ASN A 319 22.88 -10.06 -13.67
CA ASN A 319 23.09 -10.52 -12.30
C ASN A 319 22.13 -11.66 -11.96
N GLN A 320 22.62 -12.74 -11.31
CA GLN A 320 21.80 -13.90 -10.94
C GLN A 320 20.68 -13.54 -9.97
N LEU A 321 20.86 -12.53 -9.12
CA LEU A 321 19.82 -12.04 -8.20
C LEU A 321 18.58 -11.53 -8.96
N THR A 322 18.73 -11.04 -10.18
CA THR A 322 17.60 -10.56 -11.00
C THR A 322 16.53 -11.64 -11.18
N ARG A 323 16.95 -12.93 -11.28
CA ARG A 323 15.98 -14.03 -11.36
C ARG A 323 15.18 -14.22 -10.07
N ALA A 324 15.82 -14.06 -8.91
CA ALA A 324 15.17 -14.17 -7.61
C ALA A 324 14.27 -12.96 -7.29
N LEU A 325 14.66 -11.77 -7.76
CA LEU A 325 14.02 -10.50 -7.46
C LEU A 325 12.99 -10.04 -8.52
N ARG A 326 12.81 -10.78 -9.61
CA ARG A 326 11.95 -10.36 -10.72
C ARG A 326 10.48 -10.26 -10.34
N ILE A 327 9.79 -9.27 -10.89
CA ILE A 327 8.33 -9.13 -10.75
C ILE A 327 7.59 -10.27 -11.44
N ASP A 328 6.40 -10.59 -10.97
CA ASP A 328 5.48 -11.55 -11.60
C ASP A 328 4.68 -10.93 -12.76
N LYS A 329 3.84 -11.75 -13.42
CA LYS A 329 3.04 -11.30 -14.57
C LYS A 329 1.97 -10.29 -14.20
N PHE A 330 1.41 -10.42 -12.97
CA PHE A 330 0.35 -9.55 -12.50
C PHE A 330 0.89 -8.13 -12.25
N THR A 331 2.01 -8.04 -11.54
CA THR A 331 2.73 -6.78 -11.31
C THR A 331 3.16 -6.13 -12.61
N ALA A 332 3.68 -6.92 -13.58
CA ALA A 332 4.12 -6.39 -14.88
C ALA A 332 2.95 -5.77 -15.67
N ALA A 333 1.81 -6.47 -15.75
CA ALA A 333 0.63 -5.97 -16.45
C ALA A 333 0.05 -4.71 -15.75
N ALA A 334 -0.06 -4.72 -14.42
CA ALA A 334 -0.57 -3.58 -13.67
C ALA A 334 0.35 -2.35 -13.81
N LEU A 335 1.69 -2.56 -13.80
CA LEU A 335 2.66 -1.49 -13.99
C LEU A 335 2.54 -0.86 -15.38
N GLU A 336 2.42 -1.67 -16.44
CA GLU A 336 2.22 -1.19 -17.81
C GLU A 336 0.96 -0.32 -17.91
N MET A 337 -0.18 -0.77 -17.34
CA MET A 337 -1.43 -0.02 -17.37
C MET A 337 -1.28 1.36 -16.70
N VAL A 338 -0.64 1.43 -15.54
CA VAL A 338 -0.42 2.69 -14.84
C VAL A 338 0.53 3.62 -15.60
N LEU A 339 1.63 3.09 -16.14
CA LEU A 339 2.59 3.89 -16.92
C LEU A 339 1.96 4.49 -18.18
N MET A 340 0.99 3.82 -18.79
CA MET A 340 0.28 4.35 -19.96
C MET A 340 -0.49 5.64 -19.64
N GLU A 341 -1.00 5.81 -18.42
CA GLU A 341 -1.70 7.03 -18.01
C GLU A 341 -0.77 8.25 -18.02
N TYR A 342 0.51 8.06 -17.71
CA TYR A 342 1.51 9.12 -17.72
C TYR A 342 1.90 9.63 -19.12
N LEU A 343 1.38 9.01 -20.20
CA LEU A 343 1.53 9.56 -21.55
C LEU A 343 0.84 10.93 -21.72
N SER A 344 -0.12 11.24 -20.84
CA SER A 344 -0.72 12.57 -20.66
C SER A 344 -0.80 12.87 -19.16
N GLU A 345 -0.31 14.04 -18.79
CA GLU A 345 -0.36 14.49 -17.40
C GLU A 345 -1.80 14.65 -16.90
N GLU A 346 -2.71 15.06 -17.77
CA GLU A 346 -4.13 15.20 -17.48
C GLU A 346 -4.76 13.82 -17.15
N THR A 347 -4.49 12.80 -17.97
CA THR A 347 -5.02 11.45 -17.73
C THR A 347 -4.44 10.83 -16.45
N ALA A 348 -3.16 11.04 -16.17
CA ALA A 348 -2.53 10.58 -14.95
C ALA A 348 -3.19 11.21 -13.70
N GLY A 349 -3.40 12.53 -13.71
CA GLY A 349 -4.04 13.25 -12.60
C GLY A 349 -5.50 12.82 -12.35
N GLN A 350 -6.22 12.37 -13.38
CA GLN A 350 -7.61 11.92 -13.28
C GLN A 350 -7.75 10.44 -12.94
N ASN A 351 -6.93 9.58 -13.54
CA ASN A 351 -7.13 8.13 -13.56
C ASN A 351 -6.28 7.39 -12.53
N ILE A 352 -5.17 7.99 -12.06
CA ILE A 352 -4.37 7.42 -10.98
C ILE A 352 -4.95 7.88 -9.64
N PRO A 353 -5.54 6.98 -8.82
CA PRO A 353 -6.30 7.38 -7.64
C PRO A 353 -5.50 8.24 -6.65
N GLY A 354 -4.24 7.91 -6.39
CA GLY A 354 -3.37 8.70 -5.50
C GLY A 354 -3.18 10.13 -5.97
N LEU A 355 -2.88 10.32 -7.27
CA LEU A 355 -2.71 11.65 -7.87
C LEU A 355 -4.03 12.42 -7.89
N ARG A 356 -5.15 11.75 -8.22
CA ARG A 356 -6.48 12.37 -8.17
C ARG A 356 -6.81 12.89 -6.78
N MET A 357 -6.54 12.10 -5.73
CA MET A 357 -6.76 12.53 -4.34
C MET A 357 -5.90 13.75 -3.99
N ILE A 358 -4.67 13.84 -4.48
CA ILE A 358 -3.79 15.00 -4.29
C ILE A 358 -4.33 16.21 -5.06
N ALA A 359 -4.68 16.03 -6.33
CA ALA A 359 -5.08 17.10 -7.24
C ALA A 359 -6.46 17.68 -6.93
N THR A 360 -7.33 16.98 -6.17
CA THR A 360 -8.71 17.42 -5.92
C THR A 360 -8.73 18.71 -5.09
N PRO A 361 -9.30 19.80 -5.61
CA PRO A 361 -9.35 21.10 -4.92
C PRO A 361 -10.22 21.04 -3.66
N LEU A 362 -9.91 21.91 -2.68
CA LEU A 362 -10.64 21.97 -1.42
C LEU A 362 -12.14 22.22 -1.61
N GLU A 363 -12.52 23.04 -2.58
CA GLU A 363 -13.94 23.34 -2.89
C GLU A 363 -14.71 22.08 -3.30
N GLU A 364 -14.09 21.18 -4.05
CA GLU A 364 -14.71 19.92 -4.44
C GLU A 364 -14.77 18.95 -3.26
N ILE A 365 -13.72 18.86 -2.46
CA ILE A 365 -13.70 18.10 -1.19
C ILE A 365 -14.83 18.58 -0.27
N GLU A 366 -15.05 19.88 -0.15
CA GLU A 366 -16.11 20.44 0.68
C GLU A 366 -17.51 20.12 0.14
N LYS A 367 -17.69 20.17 -1.17
CA LYS A 367 -18.95 19.78 -1.83
C LYS A 367 -19.26 18.28 -1.59
N GLU A 368 -18.24 17.42 -1.69
CA GLU A 368 -18.38 16.00 -1.43
C GLU A 368 -18.68 15.73 0.06
N ALA A 369 -18.02 16.41 0.99
CA ALA A 369 -18.30 16.28 2.43
C ALA A 369 -19.74 16.70 2.77
N ARG A 370 -20.24 17.79 2.20
CA ARG A 370 -21.65 18.21 2.37
C ARG A 370 -22.62 17.17 1.80
N SER A 371 -22.30 16.57 0.66
CA SER A 371 -23.09 15.49 0.08
C SER A 371 -23.12 14.27 0.99
N PHE A 372 -21.99 13.86 1.53
CA PHE A 372 -21.87 12.71 2.41
C PHE A 372 -22.61 12.93 3.75
N VAL A 373 -22.47 14.12 4.38
CA VAL A 373 -23.25 14.51 5.56
C VAL A 373 -24.76 14.39 5.32
N ARG A 374 -25.23 14.82 4.14
CA ARG A 374 -26.65 14.74 3.76
C ARG A 374 -27.12 13.29 3.67
N ILE A 375 -26.32 12.42 3.03
CA ILE A 375 -26.63 10.99 2.90
C ILE A 375 -26.70 10.35 4.27
N LEU A 376 -25.72 10.57 5.14
CA LEU A 376 -25.69 10.02 6.50
C LEU A 376 -26.88 10.52 7.36
N ARG A 377 -27.20 11.82 7.31
CA ARG A 377 -28.33 12.35 8.07
C ARG A 377 -29.67 11.81 7.60
N HIS A 378 -29.80 11.47 6.32
CA HIS A 378 -31.04 10.94 5.75
C HIS A 378 -31.37 9.52 6.28
N THR A 379 -30.39 8.77 6.82
CA THR A 379 -30.62 7.46 7.42
C THR A 379 -31.38 7.53 8.74
N GLY A 380 -31.34 8.68 9.44
CA GLY A 380 -31.93 8.83 10.76
C GLY A 380 -31.16 8.12 11.88
N MET A 381 -29.89 7.73 11.65
CA MET A 381 -29.06 7.05 12.66
C MET A 381 -28.92 7.87 13.95
N ASP A 382 -28.76 7.19 15.07
CA ASP A 382 -28.65 7.83 16.39
C ASP A 382 -27.25 8.36 16.67
N ALA A 383 -26.90 9.43 16.00
CA ALA A 383 -25.63 10.12 16.13
C ALA A 383 -25.76 11.61 15.81
N LYS A 384 -24.79 12.40 16.29
CA LYS A 384 -24.57 13.77 15.84
C LYS A 384 -23.60 13.74 14.66
N ILE A 385 -24.02 14.29 13.52
CA ILE A 385 -23.27 14.28 12.26
C ILE A 385 -23.00 15.70 11.80
N GLN A 386 -21.74 16.03 11.58
CA GLN A 386 -21.33 17.37 11.09
C GLN A 386 -20.10 17.28 10.18
N MET A 387 -19.97 18.25 9.27
CA MET A 387 -18.73 18.46 8.53
C MET A 387 -17.74 19.23 9.41
N VAL A 388 -16.48 18.82 9.40
CA VAL A 388 -15.38 19.48 10.13
C VAL A 388 -14.21 19.74 9.18
N SER A 389 -13.46 20.80 9.44
CA SER A 389 -12.19 21.05 8.78
C SER A 389 -11.14 20.11 9.36
N CYS A 390 -10.29 19.60 8.51
CA CYS A 390 -9.18 18.71 8.90
C CYS A 390 -8.04 18.83 7.88
N GLU A 391 -6.96 18.09 8.15
CA GLU A 391 -5.82 17.96 7.26
C GLU A 391 -5.66 16.50 6.83
N SER A 392 -5.49 16.29 5.54
CA SER A 392 -5.06 15.00 4.97
C SER A 392 -3.55 14.96 4.83
N GLN A 393 -3.00 13.76 4.68
CA GLN A 393 -1.57 13.51 4.54
C GLN A 393 -1.31 12.66 3.30
N ILE A 394 -0.14 12.86 2.67
CA ILE A 394 0.31 11.94 1.62
C ILE A 394 0.68 10.62 2.28
N GLY A 395 1.53 10.61 3.28
CA GLY A 395 1.91 9.42 4.03
C GLY A 395 2.89 8.51 3.28
N GLY A 396 3.14 7.33 3.84
CA GLY A 396 3.81 6.24 3.15
C GLY A 396 5.28 6.45 2.74
N GLY A 397 6.02 7.34 3.39
CA GLY A 397 7.43 7.60 3.05
C GLY A 397 7.59 8.51 1.82
N SER A 398 6.69 9.47 1.67
CA SER A 398 6.76 10.56 0.71
C SER A 398 6.16 11.81 1.33
N LEU A 399 6.87 12.95 1.24
CA LEU A 399 6.45 14.25 1.74
C LEU A 399 5.91 14.20 3.19
N PRO A 400 6.74 13.82 4.18
CA PRO A 400 6.27 13.45 5.53
C PRO A 400 5.70 14.63 6.33
N LEU A 401 6.08 15.86 6.00
CA LEU A 401 5.60 17.08 6.67
C LEU A 401 4.40 17.72 5.98
N GLU A 402 4.07 17.27 4.77
CA GLU A 402 2.99 17.88 4.00
C GLU A 402 1.62 17.62 4.61
N ARG A 403 0.84 18.69 4.69
CA ARG A 403 -0.54 18.68 5.15
C ARG A 403 -1.41 19.37 4.12
N MET A 404 -2.43 18.68 3.65
CA MET A 404 -3.39 19.20 2.69
C MET A 404 -4.68 19.53 3.41
N GLU A 405 -5.17 20.76 3.25
CA GLU A 405 -6.49 21.10 3.76
C GLU A 405 -7.55 20.13 3.23
N SER A 406 -8.40 19.65 4.13
CA SER A 406 -9.46 18.70 3.81
C SER A 406 -10.73 18.93 4.63
N ARG A 407 -11.74 18.11 4.37
CA ARG A 407 -12.98 18.05 5.14
C ARG A 407 -13.28 16.62 5.52
N ALA A 408 -13.64 16.44 6.77
CA ALA A 408 -14.11 15.14 7.27
C ALA A 408 -15.56 15.24 7.71
N VAL A 409 -16.23 14.10 7.68
CA VAL A 409 -17.51 13.93 8.36
C VAL A 409 -17.25 13.39 9.75
N ALA A 410 -17.55 14.18 10.77
CA ALA A 410 -17.48 13.80 12.16
C ALA A 410 -18.82 13.20 12.62
N ILE A 411 -18.74 12.00 13.21
CA ILE A 411 -19.88 11.22 13.70
C ILE A 411 -19.65 10.96 15.18
N GLN A 412 -20.53 11.49 16.01
CA GLN A 412 -20.55 11.25 17.46
C GLN A 412 -21.76 10.38 17.80
N PRO A 413 -21.55 9.10 18.16
CA PRO A 413 -22.65 8.21 18.50
C PRO A 413 -23.29 8.62 19.84
N ASN A 414 -24.60 8.41 20.01
CA ASN A 414 -25.27 8.70 21.28
C ASN A 414 -25.34 7.49 22.21
N GLY A 415 -25.46 6.28 21.68
CA GLY A 415 -25.70 5.06 22.45
C GLY A 415 -24.49 4.19 22.75
N MET A 416 -23.29 4.58 22.26
CA MET A 416 -22.05 3.83 22.47
C MET A 416 -20.83 4.75 22.51
N SER A 417 -19.70 4.26 23.00
CA SER A 417 -18.45 5.00 22.97
C SER A 417 -17.84 5.04 21.55
N VAL A 418 -17.01 6.06 21.28
CA VAL A 418 -16.27 6.18 20.00
C VAL A 418 -15.35 4.98 19.79
N ALA A 419 -14.70 4.50 20.85
CA ALA A 419 -13.82 3.31 20.78
C ALA A 419 -14.60 2.03 20.41
N GLU A 420 -15.78 1.84 20.98
CA GLU A 420 -16.65 0.71 20.63
C GLU A 420 -17.15 0.82 19.19
N MET A 421 -17.53 2.02 18.75
CA MET A 421 -17.93 2.25 17.35
C MET A 421 -16.77 1.94 16.39
N GLU A 422 -15.57 2.42 16.67
CA GLU A 422 -14.38 2.15 15.86
C GLU A 422 -14.07 0.65 15.78
N GLU A 423 -14.19 -0.08 16.90
CA GLU A 423 -14.03 -1.53 16.94
C GLU A 423 -15.05 -2.23 16.04
N LYS A 424 -16.34 -1.86 16.17
CA LYS A 424 -17.41 -2.43 15.34
C LYS A 424 -17.23 -2.11 13.86
N MET A 425 -16.80 -0.91 13.51
CA MET A 425 -16.50 -0.51 12.12
C MET A 425 -15.41 -1.38 11.47
N ARG A 426 -14.43 -1.85 12.23
CA ARG A 426 -13.41 -2.80 11.73
C ARG A 426 -13.96 -4.21 11.46
N HIS A 427 -15.11 -4.56 12.03
CA HIS A 427 -15.73 -5.87 11.88
C HIS A 427 -16.90 -5.90 10.89
N LEU A 428 -17.20 -4.79 10.22
CA LEU A 428 -18.17 -4.74 9.12
C LEU A 428 -17.75 -5.67 7.96
N GLU A 429 -18.69 -6.01 7.11
CA GLU A 429 -18.41 -6.80 5.89
C GLU A 429 -17.30 -6.14 5.05
N ILE A 430 -17.43 -4.83 4.79
CA ILE A 430 -16.37 -3.98 4.28
C ILE A 430 -15.90 -3.09 5.43
N PRO A 431 -14.75 -3.39 6.06
CA PRO A 431 -14.25 -2.62 7.19
C PRO A 431 -14.04 -1.15 6.83
N ILE A 432 -14.41 -0.26 7.75
CA ILE A 432 -14.20 1.17 7.63
C ILE A 432 -13.14 1.58 8.66
N ILE A 433 -12.05 2.16 8.19
CA ILE A 433 -10.94 2.60 9.03
C ILE A 433 -10.99 4.12 9.15
N PRO A 434 -11.51 4.66 10.28
CA PRO A 434 -11.60 6.08 10.52
C PRO A 434 -10.33 6.62 11.21
N ARG A 435 -10.34 7.90 11.52
CA ARG A 435 -9.53 8.47 12.60
C ARG A 435 -10.44 9.06 13.67
N THR A 436 -9.95 9.07 14.91
CA THR A 436 -10.68 9.66 16.04
C THR A 436 -10.11 11.04 16.36
N ILE A 437 -10.95 12.06 16.36
CA ILE A 437 -10.59 13.44 16.69
C ILE A 437 -11.67 14.03 17.60
N ASN A 438 -11.28 14.61 18.74
CA ASN A 438 -12.20 15.29 19.68
C ASN A 438 -13.43 14.43 20.00
N ASP A 439 -13.21 13.20 20.41
CA ASP A 439 -14.26 12.24 20.79
C ASP A 439 -15.33 12.01 19.71
N SER A 440 -14.90 12.00 18.47
CA SER A 440 -15.75 11.73 17.29
C SER A 440 -15.01 10.86 16.27
N ILE A 441 -15.74 9.95 15.64
CA ILE A 441 -15.29 9.24 14.45
C ILE A 441 -15.24 10.24 13.29
N CYS A 442 -14.08 10.40 12.68
CA CYS A 442 -13.87 11.29 11.55
C CYS A 442 -13.56 10.48 10.29
N LEU A 443 -14.37 10.69 9.27
CA LEU A 443 -14.23 10.11 7.93
C LEU A 443 -13.79 11.22 6.97
N ASP A 444 -12.51 11.23 6.62
CA ASP A 444 -11.94 12.19 5.67
C ASP A 444 -12.37 11.85 4.25
N VAL A 445 -13.08 12.74 3.60
CA VAL A 445 -13.68 12.47 2.28
C VAL A 445 -12.65 12.45 1.14
N ARG A 446 -11.44 12.98 1.35
CA ARG A 446 -10.38 12.95 0.34
C ARG A 446 -9.99 11.52 -0.04
N THR A 447 -10.04 10.59 0.90
CA THR A 447 -9.64 9.19 0.70
C THR A 447 -10.82 8.22 0.54
N ILE A 448 -12.06 8.72 0.50
CA ILE A 448 -13.28 7.92 0.33
C ILE A 448 -13.91 8.21 -1.03
N GLU A 449 -14.13 7.19 -1.83
CA GLU A 449 -14.78 7.36 -3.11
C GLU A 449 -16.30 7.60 -2.94
N ARG A 450 -16.85 8.52 -3.72
CA ARG A 450 -18.28 8.88 -3.69
C ARG A 450 -19.21 7.68 -3.86
N LYS A 451 -18.82 6.69 -4.66
CA LYS A 451 -19.61 5.45 -4.85
C LYS A 451 -19.85 4.66 -3.57
N ASP A 452 -18.94 4.79 -2.58
CA ASP A 452 -18.99 4.06 -1.32
C ASP A 452 -19.88 4.77 -0.25
N TYR A 453 -20.26 6.05 -0.44
CA TYR A 453 -21.02 6.83 0.56
C TYR A 453 -22.34 6.19 1.00
N LYS A 454 -23.12 5.64 0.06
CA LYS A 454 -24.41 5.02 0.37
C LYS A 454 -24.23 3.74 1.16
N MET A 455 -23.24 2.93 0.81
CA MET A 455 -22.90 1.70 1.53
C MET A 455 -22.45 2.02 2.95
N ILE A 456 -21.51 2.97 3.12
CA ILE A 456 -21.05 3.43 4.43
C ILE A 456 -22.23 3.91 5.29
N ALA A 457 -23.15 4.68 4.69
CA ALA A 457 -24.31 5.19 5.40
C ALA A 457 -25.27 4.09 5.87
N ALA A 458 -25.47 3.04 5.07
CA ALA A 458 -26.29 1.90 5.43
C ALA A 458 -25.67 1.09 6.56
N GLU A 459 -24.41 0.73 6.47
CA GLU A 459 -23.66 0.00 7.50
C GLU A 459 -23.65 0.75 8.85
N LEU A 460 -23.37 2.06 8.82
CA LEU A 460 -23.37 2.86 10.05
C LEU A 460 -24.76 3.05 10.64
N ALA A 461 -25.81 3.10 9.82
CA ALA A 461 -27.19 3.17 10.30
C ALA A 461 -27.64 1.87 10.96
N GLU A 462 -27.23 0.73 10.44
CA GLU A 462 -27.47 -0.57 11.06
C GLU A 462 -26.72 -0.69 12.41
N LEU A 463 -25.46 -0.25 12.43
CA LEU A 463 -24.62 -0.29 13.64
C LEU A 463 -25.12 0.59 14.78
N LEU A 464 -25.62 1.79 14.45
CA LEU A 464 -26.03 2.80 15.45
C LEU A 464 -27.52 2.78 15.80
N GLY A 465 -28.34 2.12 14.97
CA GLY A 465 -29.80 2.17 15.10
C GLY A 465 -30.39 3.52 14.70
N LYS A 466 -31.72 3.62 14.75
CA LYS A 466 -32.44 4.88 14.49
C LYS A 466 -32.65 5.66 15.77
N LYS A 467 -32.65 7.00 15.66
CA LYS A 467 -33.14 7.86 16.74
C LYS A 467 -34.55 7.45 17.17
N GLU A 468 -34.75 7.21 18.46
CA GLU A 468 -36.10 7.13 19.00
C GLU A 468 -36.75 8.50 18.82
N GLU A 469 -37.91 8.54 18.15
CA GLU A 469 -38.76 9.74 18.13
C GLU A 469 -39.23 9.99 19.55
N ARG A 470 -38.64 10.99 20.22
CA ARG A 470 -39.09 11.50 21.53
C ARG A 470 -40.15 12.59 21.33
#